data_d4c14a4f6d51361da163223af5c32eb8
#
_entry.id   d4c14a4f6d51361da163223af5c32eb8
#
_cell.length_a   1.000
_cell.length_b   1.000
_cell.length_c   1.000
_cell.angle_alpha   90.00
_cell.angle_beta   90.00
_cell.angle_gamma   90.00
#
_symmetry.space_group_name_H-M   'P 1'
#
loop_
_entity.id
_entity.type
_entity.pdbx_description
1 polymer ?
#
loop_
_entity_poly.entity_id
_entity_poly.type
_entity_poly.pdbx_seq_one_letter_code
_entity_poly.pdbx_strand_id
1 'polypeptide(L)'
;MSRYQEIASDIEKDIIEKKYKDRLPEQFELAQKYNTSRVTIVHALKILQDKKLIRTVKGHGTFITTKSIPDIFLNSGVNEHYGFTRHVNSAFHLTSHVIAFNIRKPSASERKALSLGKNDDVYDIIRQRVLNGKPAKLEYTIMPVKRIPGITLDILHKSVYSYIQNDLGLKIGKDNRVITAEKSDAYDMKYLDCMRDDPVLCIQQKAFLEDGRPFELSETRNRYDRGALTINGN
;
A
#
# COMPACT_ATOMS: atom_id res chain seq x y z
N MET A 1 11.53 -7.24 22.13
CA MET A 1 10.08 -7.37 21.85
C MET A 1 9.47 -8.20 22.98
N SER A 2 8.29 -7.86 23.50
CA SER A 2 7.69 -8.66 24.59
C SER A 2 7.05 -9.94 24.03
N ARG A 3 6.92 -10.98 24.85
CA ARG A 3 6.38 -12.28 24.42
C ARG A 3 5.01 -12.20 23.75
N TYR A 4 4.11 -11.35 24.26
CA TYR A 4 2.79 -11.18 23.65
C TYR A 4 2.85 -10.43 22.28
N GLN A 5 3.86 -9.59 22.04
CA GLN A 5 4.08 -8.94 20.75
C GLN A 5 4.59 -9.94 19.70
N GLU A 6 5.48 -10.84 20.09
CA GLU A 6 5.94 -11.95 19.21
C GLU A 6 4.78 -12.83 18.79
N ILE A 7 3.97 -13.26 19.78
CA ILE A 7 2.79 -14.10 19.53
C ILE A 7 1.77 -13.39 18.63
N ALA A 8 1.53 -12.09 18.84
CA ALA A 8 0.63 -11.33 18.01
C ALA A 8 1.15 -11.28 16.54
N SER A 9 2.46 -11.09 16.36
CA SER A 9 3.09 -11.10 15.02
C SER A 9 2.97 -12.46 14.34
N ASP A 10 3.17 -13.56 15.06
CA ASP A 10 3.04 -14.92 14.52
C ASP A 10 1.60 -15.24 14.13
N ILE A 11 0.62 -14.89 14.96
CA ILE A 11 -0.80 -15.08 14.64
C ILE A 11 -1.21 -14.21 13.46
N GLU A 12 -0.74 -12.96 13.39
CA GLU A 12 -0.96 -12.07 12.26
C GLU A 12 -0.45 -12.70 10.96
N LYS A 13 0.77 -13.25 10.97
CA LYS A 13 1.34 -13.98 9.85
C LYS A 13 0.49 -15.18 9.45
N ASP A 14 0.06 -16.00 10.42
CA ASP A 14 -0.78 -17.17 10.17
C ASP A 14 -2.16 -16.80 9.57
N ILE A 15 -2.75 -15.65 9.98
CA ILE A 15 -3.97 -15.10 9.39
C ILE A 15 -3.74 -14.70 7.93
N ILE A 16 -2.64 -13.99 7.66
CA ILE A 16 -2.27 -13.54 6.31
C ILE A 16 -2.02 -14.72 5.36
N GLU A 17 -1.33 -15.74 5.87
CA GLU A 17 -1.07 -16.97 5.13
C GLU A 17 -2.31 -17.87 4.97
N LYS A 18 -3.49 -17.40 5.47
CA LYS A 18 -4.78 -18.12 5.44
C LYS A 18 -4.72 -19.49 6.09
N LYS A 19 -3.85 -19.68 7.10
CA LYS A 19 -3.81 -20.91 7.90
C LYS A 19 -5.05 -21.11 8.75
N TYR A 20 -5.73 -20.02 9.08
CA TYR A 20 -7.04 -20.01 9.72
C TYR A 20 -8.11 -19.60 8.70
N LYS A 21 -9.25 -20.26 8.68
CA LYS A 21 -10.32 -19.99 7.71
C LYS A 21 -11.16 -18.76 8.12
N ASP A 22 -11.89 -18.88 9.23
CA ASP A 22 -12.83 -17.85 9.69
C ASP A 22 -12.67 -17.51 11.18
N ARG A 23 -11.98 -18.38 11.93
CA ARG A 23 -11.90 -18.34 13.38
C ARG A 23 -10.51 -18.75 13.87
N LEU A 24 -10.02 -18.08 14.90
CA LEU A 24 -8.82 -18.50 15.62
C LEU A 24 -9.18 -19.65 16.59
N PRO A 25 -8.18 -20.49 16.94
CA PRO A 25 -8.31 -21.44 18.04
C PRO A 25 -8.70 -20.73 19.34
N GLU A 26 -9.26 -21.49 20.28
CA GLU A 26 -9.62 -20.97 21.59
C GLU A 26 -8.37 -20.45 22.35
N GLN A 27 -8.58 -19.48 23.26
CA GLN A 27 -7.47 -18.90 24.01
C GLN A 27 -6.63 -19.94 24.76
N PHE A 28 -7.27 -21.02 25.19
CA PHE A 28 -6.60 -22.14 25.87
C PHE A 28 -5.68 -22.89 24.89
N GLU A 29 -6.17 -23.20 23.71
CA GLU A 29 -5.40 -23.88 22.65
C GLU A 29 -4.22 -23.06 22.19
N LEU A 30 -4.43 -21.73 22.04
CA LEU A 30 -3.35 -20.81 21.72
C LEU A 30 -2.31 -20.75 22.86
N ALA A 31 -2.75 -20.75 24.11
CA ALA A 31 -1.83 -20.76 25.26
C ALA A 31 -0.98 -22.04 25.27
N GLN A 32 -1.53 -23.17 24.94
CA GLN A 32 -0.79 -24.42 24.77
C GLN A 32 0.16 -24.38 23.58
N LYS A 33 -0.32 -23.95 22.39
CA LYS A 33 0.49 -23.84 21.16
C LYS A 33 1.73 -22.99 21.37
N TYR A 34 1.59 -21.87 22.09
CA TYR A 34 2.69 -20.92 22.31
C TYR A 34 3.43 -21.11 23.65
N ASN A 35 3.10 -22.15 24.39
CA ASN A 35 3.64 -22.46 25.71
C ASN A 35 3.70 -21.21 26.62
N THR A 36 2.53 -20.59 26.82
CA THR A 36 2.42 -19.31 27.55
C THR A 36 1.13 -19.24 28.38
N SER A 37 0.99 -18.18 29.18
CA SER A 37 -0.20 -17.96 29.98
C SER A 37 -1.38 -17.46 29.11
N ARG A 38 -2.62 -17.76 29.55
CA ARG A 38 -3.83 -17.22 28.93
C ARG A 38 -3.83 -15.67 28.92
N VAL A 39 -3.28 -15.04 29.95
CA VAL A 39 -3.17 -13.57 30.04
C VAL A 39 -2.30 -13.03 28.91
N THR A 40 -1.18 -13.68 28.62
CA THR A 40 -0.29 -13.31 27.51
C THR A 40 -1.01 -13.43 26.15
N ILE A 41 -1.83 -14.47 25.95
CA ILE A 41 -2.66 -14.61 24.74
C ILE A 41 -3.70 -13.50 24.64
N VAL A 42 -4.38 -13.15 25.74
CA VAL A 42 -5.35 -12.05 25.74
C VAL A 42 -4.69 -10.73 25.33
N HIS A 43 -3.47 -10.43 25.81
CA HIS A 43 -2.73 -9.27 25.38
C HIS A 43 -2.33 -9.31 23.88
N ALA A 44 -1.91 -10.47 23.39
CA ALA A 44 -1.61 -10.66 21.98
C ALA A 44 -2.87 -10.46 21.10
N LEU A 45 -3.99 -11.06 21.49
CA LEU A 45 -5.27 -10.91 20.77
C LEU A 45 -5.77 -9.47 20.81
N LYS A 46 -5.53 -8.72 21.90
CA LYS A 46 -5.90 -7.31 21.97
C LYS A 46 -5.15 -6.47 20.92
N ILE A 47 -3.86 -6.72 20.71
CA ILE A 47 -3.11 -6.07 19.62
C ILE A 47 -3.76 -6.34 18.26
N LEU A 48 -4.17 -7.60 18.00
CA LEU A 48 -4.80 -7.97 16.75
C LEU A 48 -6.21 -7.38 16.60
N GLN A 49 -6.94 -7.19 17.71
CA GLN A 49 -8.22 -6.48 17.73
C GLN A 49 -8.05 -4.98 17.43
N ASP A 50 -7.07 -4.35 18.06
CA ASP A 50 -6.74 -2.93 17.83
C ASP A 50 -6.33 -2.70 16.37
N LYS A 51 -5.68 -3.69 15.74
CA LYS A 51 -5.39 -3.76 14.31
C LYS A 51 -6.60 -4.14 13.44
N LYS A 52 -7.79 -4.39 14.01
CA LYS A 52 -9.01 -4.84 13.34
C LYS A 52 -8.87 -6.16 12.54
N LEU A 53 -7.86 -6.94 12.82
CA LEU A 53 -7.62 -8.24 12.16
C LEU A 53 -8.56 -9.33 12.68
N ILE A 54 -9.02 -9.19 13.92
CA ILE A 54 -9.92 -10.11 14.58
C ILE A 54 -11.00 -9.37 15.36
N ARG A 55 -12.12 -10.06 15.61
CA ARG A 55 -13.17 -9.63 16.56
C ARG A 55 -13.48 -10.77 17.52
N THR A 56 -13.56 -10.47 18.81
CA THR A 56 -14.01 -11.44 19.81
C THR A 56 -15.49 -11.26 20.07
N VAL A 57 -16.24 -12.36 20.00
CA VAL A 57 -17.66 -12.42 20.36
C VAL A 57 -17.77 -13.23 21.64
N LYS A 58 -18.26 -12.59 22.71
CA LYS A 58 -18.38 -13.24 24.03
C LYS A 58 -19.19 -14.54 23.93
N GLY A 59 -18.63 -15.64 24.39
CA GLY A 59 -19.25 -16.96 24.35
C GLY A 59 -19.19 -17.66 22.99
N HIS A 60 -18.72 -17.02 21.93
CA HIS A 60 -18.69 -17.59 20.57
C HIS A 60 -17.28 -17.72 19.99
N GLY A 61 -16.26 -17.12 20.65
CA GLY A 61 -14.86 -17.21 20.25
C GLY A 61 -14.31 -15.98 19.52
N THR A 62 -13.13 -16.15 18.95
CA THR A 62 -12.41 -15.08 18.25
C THR A 62 -12.45 -15.35 16.74
N PHE A 63 -13.11 -14.46 16.02
CA PHE A 63 -13.29 -14.57 14.57
C PHE A 63 -12.28 -13.68 13.85
N ILE A 64 -11.74 -14.20 12.76
CA ILE A 64 -10.98 -13.40 11.83
C ILE A 64 -11.96 -12.46 11.15
N THR A 65 -11.61 -11.20 11.09
CA THR A 65 -12.40 -10.22 10.36
C THR A 65 -12.16 -10.49 8.88
N THR A 66 -13.04 -11.28 8.25
CA THR A 66 -12.93 -11.80 6.88
C THR A 66 -12.96 -10.74 5.77
N LYS A 67 -12.97 -9.49 6.14
CA LYS A 67 -12.55 -8.39 5.27
C LYS A 67 -11.13 -7.94 5.60
N SER A 68 -10.26 -8.84 5.98
CA SER A 68 -8.82 -8.59 5.95
C SER A 68 -8.26 -8.88 4.54
N ILE A 69 -8.76 -8.18 3.58
CA ILE A 69 -7.81 -7.52 2.69
C ILE A 69 -7.05 -6.65 3.68
N PRO A 70 -5.74 -6.85 3.83
CA PRO A 70 -5.01 -6.08 4.83
C PRO A 70 -5.31 -4.61 4.61
N ASP A 71 -5.74 -3.86 5.64
CA ASP A 71 -5.82 -2.38 5.65
C ASP A 71 -4.48 -1.73 5.25
N ILE A 72 -3.51 -2.55 4.99
CA ILE A 72 -2.12 -2.30 4.67
C ILE A 72 -1.95 -1.62 3.32
N PHE A 73 -2.89 -1.79 2.39
CA PHE A 73 -2.62 -1.43 1.00
C PHE A 73 -3.04 -0.03 0.60
N LEU A 74 -4.00 0.55 1.29
CA LEU A 74 -4.60 1.80 0.85
C LEU A 74 -5.04 2.69 2.02
N ASN A 75 -4.46 2.53 3.22
CA ASN A 75 -4.60 3.53 4.27
C ASN A 75 -3.88 4.82 3.87
N SER A 76 -4.41 5.42 2.84
CA SER A 76 -4.23 6.84 2.63
C SER A 76 -5.29 7.51 3.46
N GLY A 77 -4.99 7.81 4.70
CA GLY A 77 -5.75 8.83 5.41
C GLY A 77 -5.86 10.03 4.48
N VAL A 78 -7.04 10.64 4.37
CA VAL A 78 -7.30 11.78 3.48
C VAL A 78 -6.29 12.91 3.69
N ASN A 79 -5.55 12.87 4.81
CA ASN A 79 -4.55 13.85 5.22
C ASN A 79 -3.12 13.29 5.38
N GLU A 80 -2.85 12.01 5.02
CA GLU A 80 -1.52 11.43 5.21
C GLU A 80 -0.84 11.17 3.86
N HIS A 81 0.07 12.04 3.49
CA HIS A 81 0.88 12.00 2.27
C HIS A 81 2.10 11.09 2.43
N TYR A 82 1.88 9.86 2.88
CA TYR A 82 2.94 8.86 2.98
C TYR A 82 2.90 7.93 1.78
N GLY A 83 4.06 7.74 1.15
CA GLY A 83 4.18 6.76 0.07
C GLY A 83 3.86 5.34 0.57
N PHE A 84 3.40 4.50 -0.32
CA PHE A 84 2.99 3.10 -0.05
C PHE A 84 3.95 2.31 0.85
N THR A 85 5.24 2.54 0.76
CA THR A 85 6.26 1.84 1.56
C THR A 85 6.10 2.07 3.07
N ARG A 86 5.55 3.21 3.50
CA ARG A 86 5.34 3.54 4.91
C ARG A 86 4.09 2.87 5.50
N HIS A 87 3.13 2.52 4.65
CA HIS A 87 1.90 1.84 5.07
C HIS A 87 2.06 0.33 5.20
N VAL A 88 3.18 -0.22 4.68
CA VAL A 88 3.46 -1.64 4.79
C VAL A 88 4.12 -1.90 6.15
N ASN A 89 3.40 -2.61 7.02
CA ASN A 89 3.91 -3.06 8.31
C ASN A 89 5.20 -3.89 8.11
N SER A 90 6.12 -3.83 9.06
CA SER A 90 7.38 -4.60 9.07
C SER A 90 7.22 -6.13 8.93
N ALA A 91 5.99 -6.64 9.12
CA ALA A 91 5.64 -8.05 8.89
C ALA A 91 5.54 -8.43 7.40
N PHE A 92 5.55 -7.45 6.48
CA PHE A 92 5.41 -7.70 5.05
C PHE A 92 6.69 -7.36 4.30
N HIS A 93 7.07 -8.27 3.40
CA HIS A 93 8.18 -8.04 2.49
C HIS A 93 7.67 -7.36 1.21
N LEU A 94 7.92 -6.06 1.11
CA LEU A 94 7.55 -5.26 -0.06
C LEU A 94 8.75 -5.09 -0.97
N THR A 95 8.61 -5.48 -2.23
CA THR A 95 9.58 -5.23 -3.28
C THR A 95 8.97 -4.42 -4.43
N SER A 96 9.84 -3.75 -5.19
CA SER A 96 9.45 -3.00 -6.39
C SER A 96 10.16 -3.58 -7.59
N HIS A 97 9.42 -3.89 -8.63
CA HIS A 97 9.96 -4.23 -9.93
C HIS A 97 9.70 -3.07 -10.89
N VAL A 98 10.76 -2.48 -11.43
CA VAL A 98 10.66 -1.37 -12.38
C VAL A 98 10.40 -1.95 -13.77
N ILE A 99 9.22 -1.71 -14.32
CA ILE A 99 8.81 -2.17 -15.65
C ILE A 99 9.30 -1.19 -16.72
N ALA A 100 9.18 0.11 -16.45
CA ALA A 100 9.66 1.17 -17.34
C ALA A 100 10.17 2.36 -16.53
N PHE A 101 11.24 2.97 -17.04
CA PHE A 101 11.81 4.21 -16.54
C PHE A 101 12.41 5.00 -17.68
N ASN A 102 11.73 6.08 -18.07
CA ASN A 102 12.13 6.91 -19.18
C ASN A 102 12.10 8.38 -18.79
N ILE A 103 12.87 9.20 -19.51
CA ILE A 103 12.73 10.66 -19.51
C ILE A 103 12.21 11.05 -20.89
N ARG A 104 11.10 11.81 -20.91
CA ARG A 104 10.46 12.24 -22.15
C ARG A 104 9.82 13.62 -22.04
N LYS A 105 9.41 14.18 -23.15
CA LYS A 105 8.57 15.37 -23.16
C LYS A 105 7.15 15.02 -22.65
N PRO A 106 6.56 15.90 -21.82
CA PRO A 106 5.19 15.73 -21.37
C PRO A 106 4.20 15.89 -22.53
N SER A 107 3.11 15.13 -22.47
CA SER A 107 1.94 15.38 -23.33
C SER A 107 1.32 16.75 -23.03
N ALA A 108 0.39 17.20 -23.88
CA ALA A 108 -0.30 18.48 -23.67
C ALA A 108 -1.10 18.51 -22.37
N SER A 109 -1.76 17.39 -22.01
CA SER A 109 -2.52 17.22 -20.78
C SER A 109 -1.61 17.21 -19.54
N GLU A 110 -0.51 16.45 -19.56
CA GLU A 110 0.47 16.41 -18.48
C GLU A 110 1.13 17.77 -18.25
N ARG A 111 1.48 18.46 -19.33
CA ARG A 111 2.05 19.81 -19.26
C ARG A 111 1.11 20.79 -18.57
N LYS A 112 -0.17 20.76 -18.94
CA LYS A 112 -1.21 21.59 -18.32
C LYS A 112 -1.40 21.22 -16.85
N ALA A 113 -1.55 19.93 -16.56
CA ALA A 113 -1.82 19.44 -15.22
C ALA A 113 -0.66 19.68 -14.25
N LEU A 114 0.59 19.54 -14.73
CA LEU A 114 1.80 19.75 -13.92
C LEU A 114 2.34 21.19 -14.01
N SER A 115 1.69 22.09 -14.74
CA SER A 115 2.13 23.49 -14.94
C SER A 115 3.59 23.56 -15.46
N LEU A 116 3.86 22.88 -16.59
CA LEU A 116 5.18 22.75 -17.18
C LEU A 116 5.37 23.66 -18.40
N GLY A 117 6.60 24.12 -18.58
CA GLY A 117 7.03 24.84 -19.79
C GLY A 117 7.22 23.91 -20.99
N LYS A 118 7.50 24.55 -22.16
CA LYS A 118 7.70 23.79 -23.42
C LYS A 118 8.94 22.87 -23.38
N ASN A 119 9.97 23.27 -22.64
CA ASN A 119 11.26 22.57 -22.60
C ASN A 119 11.41 21.62 -21.40
N ASP A 120 10.45 21.60 -20.50
CA ASP A 120 10.50 20.71 -19.34
C ASP A 120 10.36 19.25 -19.78
N ASP A 121 11.07 18.37 -19.07
CA ASP A 121 10.99 16.93 -19.22
C ASP A 121 10.30 16.29 -18.01
N VAL A 122 9.77 15.10 -18.22
CA VAL A 122 9.17 14.30 -17.17
C VAL A 122 9.81 12.91 -17.12
N TYR A 123 9.89 12.39 -15.91
CA TYR A 123 10.04 10.95 -15.72
C TYR A 123 8.72 10.27 -16.04
N ASP A 124 8.79 9.18 -16.78
CA ASP A 124 7.70 8.26 -17.08
C ASP A 124 8.06 6.90 -16.49
N ILE A 125 7.37 6.53 -15.41
CA ILE A 125 7.75 5.43 -14.55
C ILE A 125 6.59 4.45 -14.43
N ILE A 126 6.86 3.17 -14.65
CA ILE A 126 5.91 2.09 -14.38
C ILE A 126 6.58 1.11 -13.41
N ARG A 127 5.94 0.90 -12.25
CA ARG A 127 6.42 -0.05 -11.24
C ARG A 127 5.35 -1.05 -10.85
N GLN A 128 5.74 -2.29 -10.75
CA GLN A 128 4.97 -3.33 -10.08
C GLN A 128 5.40 -3.38 -8.62
N ARG A 129 4.43 -3.36 -7.71
CA ARG A 129 4.69 -3.55 -6.29
C ARG A 129 4.29 -4.97 -5.91
N VAL A 130 5.25 -5.69 -5.35
CA VAL A 130 5.10 -7.10 -5.00
C VAL A 130 5.15 -7.23 -3.48
N LEU A 131 4.14 -7.85 -2.91
CA LEU A 131 4.02 -8.05 -1.48
C LEU A 131 4.07 -9.54 -1.15
N ASN A 132 5.03 -9.92 -0.30
CA ASN A 132 5.27 -11.32 0.06
C ASN A 132 5.36 -12.23 -1.18
N GLY A 133 6.06 -11.77 -2.23
CA GLY A 133 6.24 -12.51 -3.47
C GLY A 133 5.02 -12.52 -4.41
N LYS A 134 3.94 -11.80 -4.09
CA LYS A 134 2.74 -11.74 -4.94
C LYS A 134 2.52 -10.31 -5.46
N PRO A 135 2.19 -10.14 -6.76
CA PRO A 135 1.85 -8.84 -7.31
C PRO A 135 0.68 -8.21 -6.56
N ALA A 136 0.82 -6.96 -6.15
CA ALA A 136 -0.20 -6.25 -5.38
C ALA A 136 -0.80 -5.08 -6.16
N LYS A 137 0.04 -4.27 -6.81
CA LYS A 137 -0.41 -3.14 -7.61
C LYS A 137 0.60 -2.73 -8.68
N LEU A 138 0.09 -2.04 -9.71
CA LEU A 138 0.86 -1.27 -10.68
C LEU A 138 0.78 0.22 -10.34
N GLU A 139 1.90 0.91 -10.46
CA GLU A 139 2.00 2.35 -10.29
C GLU A 139 2.53 2.96 -11.59
N TYR A 140 1.73 3.81 -12.22
CA TYR A 140 2.10 4.66 -13.36
C TYR A 140 2.33 6.05 -12.82
N THR A 141 3.52 6.60 -12.99
CA THR A 141 3.90 7.85 -12.33
C THR A 141 4.60 8.79 -13.31
N ILE A 142 4.11 10.01 -13.42
CA ILE A 142 4.72 11.09 -14.18
C ILE A 142 5.17 12.16 -13.21
N MET A 143 6.48 12.49 -13.21
CA MET A 143 7.06 13.52 -12.36
C MET A 143 7.95 14.47 -13.16
N PRO A 144 7.87 15.80 -12.95
CA PRO A 144 8.77 16.75 -13.60
C PRO A 144 10.22 16.57 -13.15
N VAL A 145 11.13 16.33 -14.08
CA VAL A 145 12.58 16.15 -13.82
C VAL A 145 13.15 17.34 -13.05
N LYS A 146 12.77 18.55 -13.43
CA LYS A 146 13.25 19.79 -12.80
C LYS A 146 12.80 19.96 -11.34
N ARG A 147 11.61 19.43 -10.97
CA ARG A 147 11.09 19.53 -9.60
C ARG A 147 11.58 18.42 -8.69
N ILE A 148 11.71 17.22 -9.24
CA ILE A 148 12.18 16.04 -8.53
C ILE A 148 13.42 15.53 -9.27
N PRO A 149 14.56 16.22 -9.17
CA PRO A 149 15.77 15.81 -9.88
C PRO A 149 16.38 14.53 -9.31
N GLY A 150 17.19 13.83 -10.09
CA GLY A 150 18.06 12.76 -9.59
C GLY A 150 17.38 11.41 -9.33
N ILE A 151 16.16 11.16 -9.82
CA ILE A 151 15.56 9.83 -9.71
C ILE A 151 16.40 8.82 -10.49
N THR A 152 16.75 7.71 -9.85
CA THR A 152 17.51 6.58 -10.40
C THR A 152 16.76 5.26 -10.19
N LEU A 153 17.21 4.20 -10.85
CA LEU A 153 16.67 2.85 -10.62
C LEU A 153 16.77 2.44 -9.15
N ASP A 154 17.86 2.77 -8.45
CA ASP A 154 18.03 2.45 -7.03
C ASP A 154 16.98 3.12 -6.15
N ILE A 155 16.61 4.36 -6.46
CA ILE A 155 15.54 5.08 -5.77
C ILE A 155 14.19 4.43 -6.07
N LEU A 156 13.96 4.01 -7.33
CA LEU A 156 12.72 3.37 -7.75
C LEU A 156 12.50 1.99 -7.11
N HIS A 157 13.57 1.28 -6.79
CA HIS A 157 13.49 0.03 -6.00
C HIS A 157 13.14 0.28 -4.53
N LYS A 158 13.31 1.51 -4.06
CA LYS A 158 13.03 1.95 -2.69
C LYS A 158 11.77 2.81 -2.63
N SER A 159 11.76 3.81 -1.76
CA SER A 159 10.66 4.75 -1.59
C SER A 159 10.98 6.09 -2.25
N VAL A 160 10.31 6.38 -3.35
CA VAL A 160 10.44 7.68 -4.05
C VAL A 160 10.01 8.84 -3.14
N TYR A 161 8.95 8.67 -2.34
CA TYR A 161 8.49 9.71 -1.42
C TYR A 161 9.49 9.97 -0.27
N SER A 162 10.17 8.92 0.22
CA SER A 162 11.26 9.10 1.18
C SER A 162 12.42 9.88 0.57
N TYR A 163 12.77 9.60 -0.69
CA TYR A 163 13.78 10.37 -1.42
C TYR A 163 13.38 11.84 -1.55
N ILE A 164 12.14 12.13 -1.94
CA ILE A 164 11.63 13.50 -2.07
C ILE A 164 11.72 14.24 -0.73
N GLN A 165 11.34 13.60 0.37
CA GLN A 165 11.29 14.24 1.69
C GLN A 165 12.64 14.31 2.38
N ASN A 166 13.43 13.24 2.36
CA ASN A 166 14.64 13.12 3.16
C ASN A 166 15.89 13.59 2.41
N ASP A 167 16.00 13.26 1.11
CA ASP A 167 17.19 13.57 0.31
C ASP A 167 17.06 14.91 -0.40
N LEU A 168 15.88 15.24 -0.94
CA LEU A 168 15.64 16.52 -1.57
C LEU A 168 15.14 17.60 -0.61
N GLY A 169 14.75 17.23 0.63
CA GLY A 169 14.22 18.16 1.64
C GLY A 169 12.89 18.82 1.24
N LEU A 170 12.16 18.24 0.28
CA LEU A 170 10.91 18.79 -0.20
C LEU A 170 9.74 18.31 0.66
N LYS A 171 8.88 19.23 1.05
CA LYS A 171 7.67 18.89 1.81
C LYS A 171 6.52 18.59 0.87
N ILE A 172 5.93 17.41 1.06
CA ILE A 172 4.76 16.98 0.30
C ILE A 172 3.53 17.60 0.94
N GLY A 173 2.70 18.25 0.13
CA GLY A 173 1.46 18.89 0.53
C GLY A 173 0.23 18.03 0.21
N LYS A 174 -0.85 18.66 -0.19
CA LYS A 174 -2.13 18.00 -0.52
C LYS A 174 -2.08 17.18 -1.81
N ASP A 175 -3.06 16.32 -1.99
CA ASP A 175 -3.36 15.67 -3.27
C ASP A 175 -4.85 15.72 -3.61
N ASN A 176 -5.15 15.49 -4.88
CA ASN A 176 -6.50 15.26 -5.38
C ASN A 176 -6.56 13.85 -5.94
N ARG A 177 -7.55 13.07 -5.54
CA ARG A 177 -7.73 11.69 -5.97
C ARG A 177 -9.08 11.46 -6.63
N VAL A 178 -9.08 10.66 -7.68
CA VAL A 178 -10.28 10.08 -8.28
C VAL A 178 -10.15 8.57 -8.18
N ILE A 179 -11.17 7.92 -7.64
CA ILE A 179 -11.19 6.48 -7.39
C ILE A 179 -12.28 5.87 -8.24
N THR A 180 -11.90 4.89 -9.06
CA THR A 180 -12.81 4.17 -9.96
C THR A 180 -12.62 2.67 -9.84
N ALA A 181 -13.65 1.91 -10.20
CA ALA A 181 -13.54 0.48 -10.42
C ALA A 181 -13.55 0.22 -11.92
N GLU A 182 -12.59 -0.54 -12.39
CA GLU A 182 -12.41 -0.86 -13.80
C GLU A 182 -12.25 -2.36 -14.01
N LYS A 183 -12.33 -2.81 -15.24
CA LYS A 183 -11.94 -4.15 -15.63
C LYS A 183 -10.43 -4.21 -15.84
N SER A 184 -9.84 -5.37 -15.61
CA SER A 184 -8.43 -5.62 -15.90
C SER A 184 -8.12 -5.44 -17.38
N ASP A 185 -7.00 -4.80 -17.66
CA ASP A 185 -6.42 -4.65 -18.98
C ASP A 185 -5.29 -5.68 -19.24
N ALA A 186 -4.64 -5.57 -20.40
CA ALA A 186 -3.52 -6.44 -20.76
C ALA A 186 -2.30 -6.32 -19.81
N TYR A 187 -2.07 -5.13 -19.26
CA TYR A 187 -0.98 -4.91 -18.28
C TYR A 187 -1.34 -5.51 -16.92
N ASP A 188 -2.58 -5.39 -16.47
CA ASP A 188 -3.07 -6.00 -15.24
C ASP A 188 -2.98 -7.54 -15.33
N MET A 189 -3.38 -8.12 -16.47
CA MET A 189 -3.24 -9.56 -16.69
C MET A 189 -1.78 -10.00 -16.66
N LYS A 190 -0.87 -9.21 -17.25
CA LYS A 190 0.56 -9.55 -17.34
C LYS A 190 1.30 -9.36 -16.01
N TYR A 191 1.00 -8.31 -15.27
CA TYR A 191 1.81 -7.87 -14.13
C TYR A 191 1.10 -7.93 -12.78
N LEU A 192 -0.23 -8.13 -12.75
CA LEU A 192 -0.98 -8.29 -11.50
C LEU A 192 -1.59 -9.70 -11.33
N ASP A 193 -1.29 -10.62 -12.24
CA ASP A 193 -1.89 -11.95 -12.27
C ASP A 193 -3.44 -11.87 -12.29
N CYS A 194 -3.99 -10.81 -12.87
CA CYS A 194 -5.43 -10.68 -13.08
C CYS A 194 -5.89 -11.61 -14.21
N MET A 195 -7.07 -12.17 -14.05
CA MET A 195 -7.77 -12.79 -15.15
C MET A 195 -8.52 -11.73 -15.97
N ARG A 196 -8.94 -12.09 -17.18
CA ARG A 196 -9.75 -11.21 -18.00
C ARG A 196 -11.03 -10.82 -17.25
N ASP A 197 -11.36 -9.54 -17.29
CA ASP A 197 -12.53 -8.94 -16.63
C ASP A 197 -12.48 -8.95 -15.08
N ASP A 198 -11.37 -9.33 -14.46
CA ASP A 198 -11.22 -9.16 -13.01
C ASP A 198 -11.38 -7.67 -12.63
N PRO A 199 -12.05 -7.36 -11.52
CA PRO A 199 -12.16 -5.98 -11.06
C PRO A 199 -10.81 -5.43 -10.61
N VAL A 200 -10.52 -4.19 -10.99
CA VAL A 200 -9.33 -3.44 -10.59
C VAL A 200 -9.77 -2.12 -9.95
N LEU A 201 -9.24 -1.82 -8.78
CA LEU A 201 -9.46 -0.53 -8.13
C LEU A 201 -8.40 0.45 -8.64
N CYS A 202 -8.83 1.43 -9.42
CA CYS A 202 -7.97 2.48 -9.97
C CYS A 202 -8.01 3.73 -9.10
N ILE A 203 -6.84 4.29 -8.81
CA ILE A 203 -6.70 5.55 -8.08
C ILE A 203 -5.84 6.49 -8.91
N GLN A 204 -6.46 7.49 -9.52
CA GLN A 204 -5.76 8.57 -10.18
C GLN A 204 -5.46 9.67 -9.17
N GLN A 205 -4.23 10.15 -9.14
CA GLN A 205 -3.80 11.15 -8.18
C GLN A 205 -3.04 12.29 -8.88
N LYS A 206 -3.30 13.50 -8.41
CA LYS A 206 -2.45 14.67 -8.65
C LYS A 206 -1.96 15.16 -7.30
N ALA A 207 -0.63 15.09 -7.08
CA ALA A 207 -0.02 15.49 -5.83
C ALA A 207 0.76 16.81 -5.96
N PHE A 208 0.80 17.56 -4.85
CA PHE A 208 1.41 18.87 -4.77
C PHE A 208 2.47 18.91 -3.67
N LEU A 209 3.48 19.72 -3.85
CA LEU A 209 4.35 20.12 -2.75
C LEU A 209 3.61 21.08 -1.80
N GLU A 210 4.16 21.30 -0.60
CA GLU A 210 3.56 22.21 0.40
C GLU A 210 3.39 23.64 -0.13
N ASP A 211 4.26 24.06 -1.04
CA ASP A 211 4.19 25.35 -1.71
C ASP A 211 3.14 25.44 -2.84
N GLY A 212 2.35 24.40 -3.04
CA GLY A 212 1.28 24.31 -4.01
C GLY A 212 1.71 23.92 -5.43
N ARG A 213 2.98 23.68 -5.70
CA ARG A 213 3.46 23.23 -7.02
C ARG A 213 3.09 21.75 -7.24
N PRO A 214 2.43 21.39 -8.35
CA PRO A 214 2.13 19.99 -8.65
C PRO A 214 3.42 19.27 -9.03
N PHE A 215 3.71 18.12 -8.41
CA PHE A 215 4.93 17.36 -8.66
C PHE A 215 4.69 15.93 -9.17
N GLU A 216 3.46 15.45 -9.11
CA GLU A 216 3.15 14.10 -9.54
C GLU A 216 1.75 14.02 -10.17
N LEU A 217 1.67 13.30 -11.27
CA LEU A 217 0.46 12.66 -11.74
C LEU A 217 0.70 11.16 -11.66
N SER A 218 -0.19 10.45 -11.01
CA SER A 218 -0.08 9.00 -10.94
C SER A 218 -1.42 8.31 -11.11
N GLU A 219 -1.35 7.08 -11.61
CA GLU A 219 -2.44 6.12 -11.58
C GLU A 219 -1.92 4.87 -10.89
N THR A 220 -2.68 4.40 -9.92
CA THR A 220 -2.41 3.15 -9.24
C THR A 220 -3.53 2.18 -9.53
N ARG A 221 -3.18 1.01 -10.07
CA ARG A 221 -4.10 -0.08 -10.36
C ARG A 221 -3.90 -1.18 -9.32
N ASN A 222 -4.94 -1.46 -8.55
CA ASN A 222 -4.87 -2.41 -7.44
C ASN A 222 -5.78 -3.59 -7.74
N ARG A 223 -5.25 -4.79 -7.63
CA ARG A 223 -6.03 -6.00 -7.77
C ARG A 223 -7.10 -6.08 -6.67
N TYR A 224 -8.32 -6.46 -7.03
CA TYR A 224 -9.51 -6.44 -6.15
C TYR A 224 -9.34 -7.21 -4.83
N ASP A 225 -8.54 -8.29 -4.86
CA ASP A 225 -8.32 -9.17 -3.70
C ASP A 225 -7.03 -8.84 -2.91
N ARG A 226 -6.32 -7.74 -3.29
CA ARG A 226 -5.03 -7.36 -2.73
C ARG A 226 -5.01 -5.96 -2.11
N GLY A 227 -6.12 -5.26 -2.11
CA GLY A 227 -6.18 -3.93 -1.56
C GLY A 227 -7.60 -3.46 -1.22
N ALA A 228 -7.71 -2.59 -0.24
CA ALA A 228 -8.92 -1.88 0.11
C ALA A 228 -8.59 -0.42 0.42
N LEU A 229 -9.46 0.49 0.08
CA LEU A 229 -9.37 1.88 0.46
C LEU A 229 -10.22 2.12 1.70
N THR A 230 -9.60 2.59 2.78
CA THR A 230 -10.32 3.03 3.99
C THR A 230 -10.34 4.55 4.02
N ILE A 231 -11.52 5.13 4.04
CA ILE A 231 -11.75 6.56 4.24
C ILE A 231 -12.34 6.74 5.63
N ASN A 232 -11.58 7.39 6.51
CA ASN A 232 -12.07 7.74 7.85
C ASN A 232 -12.71 9.13 7.74
N GLY A 233 -14.03 9.21 7.95
CA GLY A 233 -14.72 10.48 8.16
C GLY A 233 -14.39 11.02 9.56
N ASN A 234 -14.08 12.30 9.66
CA ASN A 234 -14.02 13.02 10.94
C ASN A 234 -15.41 13.38 11.40
#